data_1ba72ec38d102210bc4d05a81938ddee
#
_entry.id   1ba72ec38d102210bc4d05a81938ddee
#
_cell.length_a   1.000
_cell.length_b   1.000
_cell.length_c   1.000
_cell.angle_alpha   90.00
_cell.angle_beta   90.00
_cell.angle_gamma   90.00
#
_symmetry.space_group_name_H-M   'P 1'
#
loop_
_entity.id
_entity.type
_entity.pdbx_description
1 polymer ?
#
loop_
_entity_poly.entity_id
_entity_poly.type
_entity_poly.pdbx_seq_one_letter_code
_entity_poly.pdbx_strand_id
1 'polypeptide(L)'
;PEILLFGATLEGRSLAPMIGAAFKTGVTADCTELSLNSEGQLIQTRPAFGGRIMASILTRTARPQIATVRQGVFGAHPQAAGDCEIILCQLPGELRPRLQTGDDGAAPVLEQGRRPVVVAVGGGLKDKADLALFEQLAQKLDADLMCSRVLVERGFLPQGRQIGLSGSAISAELLLCFGISGSVQFLSG
;
A
#
# COMPACT_ATOMS: atom_id res chain seq x y z
N PRO A 1 -21.47 9.86 -7.26
CA PRO A 1 -20.28 9.95 -8.12
C PRO A 1 -20.25 8.79 -9.12
N GLU A 2 -19.67 9.00 -10.28
CA GLU A 2 -19.49 7.96 -11.28
C GLU A 2 -18.23 7.13 -11.04
N ILE A 3 -17.23 7.73 -10.42
CA ILE A 3 -15.93 7.12 -10.09
C ILE A 3 -15.64 7.34 -8.61
N LEU A 4 -15.16 6.29 -7.94
CA LEU A 4 -14.66 6.34 -6.56
C LEU A 4 -13.23 5.79 -6.54
N LEU A 5 -12.29 6.58 -6.04
CA LEU A 5 -10.90 6.19 -5.85
C LEU A 5 -10.54 6.14 -4.37
N PHE A 6 -9.87 5.08 -3.97
CA PHE A 6 -9.38 4.87 -2.61
C PHE A 6 -7.86 4.69 -2.63
N GLY A 7 -7.14 5.22 -1.66
CA GLY A 7 -5.76 4.80 -1.45
C GLY A 7 -5.71 3.30 -1.10
N ALA A 8 -4.76 2.56 -1.65
CA ALA A 8 -4.56 1.14 -1.31
C ALA A 8 -3.89 0.95 0.06
N THR A 9 -4.33 1.72 1.06
CA THR A 9 -4.02 1.54 2.49
C THR A 9 -4.78 0.32 3.03
N LEU A 10 -4.52 -0.07 4.26
CA LEU A 10 -5.24 -1.17 4.90
C LEU A 10 -6.76 -0.89 4.95
N GLU A 11 -7.12 0.34 5.33
CA GLU A 11 -8.50 0.80 5.40
C GLU A 11 -9.14 0.86 4.00
N GLY A 12 -8.44 1.44 3.02
CA GLY A 12 -8.95 1.54 1.65
C GLY A 12 -9.17 0.19 0.99
N ARG A 13 -8.27 -0.78 1.22
CA ARG A 13 -8.41 -2.16 0.74
C ARG A 13 -9.57 -2.89 1.41
N SER A 14 -9.97 -2.50 2.61
CA SER A 14 -11.14 -3.06 3.30
C SER A 14 -12.43 -2.35 2.89
N LEU A 15 -12.42 -1.02 2.83
CA LEU A 15 -13.60 -0.21 2.57
C LEU A 15 -14.09 -0.30 1.11
N ALA A 16 -13.18 -0.26 0.14
CA ALA A 16 -13.55 -0.26 -1.26
C ALA A 16 -14.38 -1.48 -1.68
N PRO A 17 -14.02 -2.74 -1.32
CA PRO A 17 -14.86 -3.90 -1.62
C PRO A 17 -16.22 -3.88 -0.91
N MET A 18 -16.29 -3.36 0.32
CA MET A 18 -17.56 -3.23 1.05
C MET A 18 -18.53 -2.28 0.31
N ILE A 19 -18.00 -1.14 -0.15
CA ILE A 19 -18.77 -0.18 -0.97
C ILE A 19 -19.14 -0.81 -2.31
N GLY A 20 -18.20 -1.50 -2.97
CA GLY A 20 -18.47 -2.22 -4.22
C GLY A 20 -19.60 -3.22 -4.10
N ALA A 21 -19.61 -3.99 -3.01
CA ALA A 21 -20.70 -4.93 -2.73
C ALA A 21 -22.04 -4.22 -2.49
N ALA A 22 -22.04 -3.11 -1.75
CA ALA A 22 -23.27 -2.33 -1.48
C ALA A 22 -23.87 -1.76 -2.77
N PHE A 23 -23.04 -1.29 -3.70
CA PHE A 23 -23.46 -0.77 -5.00
C PHE A 23 -23.56 -1.82 -6.11
N LYS A 24 -23.27 -3.09 -5.80
CA LYS A 24 -23.26 -4.21 -6.77
C LYS A 24 -22.38 -3.93 -7.98
N THR A 25 -21.21 -3.36 -7.75
CA THR A 25 -20.21 -3.03 -8.77
C THR A 25 -18.86 -3.71 -8.48
N GLY A 26 -18.04 -3.83 -9.53
CA GLY A 26 -16.69 -4.35 -9.39
C GLY A 26 -15.72 -3.35 -8.78
N VAL A 27 -14.66 -3.86 -8.14
CA VAL A 27 -13.55 -3.07 -7.59
C VAL A 27 -12.25 -3.60 -8.15
N THR A 28 -11.45 -2.72 -8.77
CA THR A 28 -10.09 -3.08 -9.16
C THR A 28 -9.12 -2.66 -8.07
N ALA A 29 -8.39 -3.63 -7.53
CA ALA A 29 -7.49 -3.38 -6.43
C ALA A 29 -6.07 -3.08 -6.91
N ASP A 30 -5.39 -2.14 -6.21
CA ASP A 30 -3.96 -1.90 -6.30
C ASP A 30 -3.50 -1.43 -7.69
N CYS A 31 -4.26 -0.49 -8.26
CA CYS A 31 -3.98 0.09 -9.58
C CYS A 31 -2.70 0.92 -9.56
N THR A 32 -1.91 0.78 -10.63
CA THR A 32 -0.67 1.53 -10.86
C THR A 32 -0.81 2.55 -11.98
N GLU A 33 -1.88 2.46 -12.79
CA GLU A 33 -2.18 3.42 -13.82
C GLU A 33 -3.70 3.60 -13.93
N LEU A 34 -4.14 4.81 -14.18
CA LEU A 34 -5.54 5.19 -14.40
C LEU A 34 -5.63 6.11 -15.62
N SER A 35 -6.57 5.83 -16.50
CA SER A 35 -6.87 6.70 -17.64
C SER A 35 -8.36 6.69 -17.95
N LEU A 36 -8.83 7.64 -18.72
CA LEU A 36 -10.19 7.68 -19.23
C LEU A 36 -10.19 7.35 -20.72
N ASN A 37 -11.13 6.52 -21.15
CA ASN A 37 -11.34 6.32 -22.58
C ASN A 37 -12.19 7.45 -23.19
N SER A 38 -12.45 7.39 -24.50
CA SER A 38 -13.27 8.39 -25.21
C SER A 38 -14.72 8.47 -24.73
N GLU A 39 -15.21 7.47 -24.03
CA GLU A 39 -16.56 7.39 -23.47
C GLU A 39 -16.61 7.87 -22.00
N GLY A 40 -15.50 8.38 -21.46
CA GLY A 40 -15.40 8.80 -20.05
C GLY A 40 -15.37 7.66 -19.05
N GLN A 41 -15.13 6.43 -19.49
CA GLN A 41 -15.00 5.27 -18.61
C GLN A 41 -13.58 5.13 -18.08
N LEU A 42 -13.44 4.77 -16.79
CA LEU A 42 -12.16 4.61 -16.13
C LEU A 42 -11.50 3.28 -16.52
N ILE A 43 -10.37 3.37 -17.22
CA ILE A 43 -9.45 2.24 -17.46
C ILE A 43 -8.54 2.12 -16.24
N GLN A 44 -8.53 0.93 -15.64
CA GLN A 44 -7.87 0.65 -14.38
C GLN A 44 -6.79 -0.40 -14.63
N THR A 45 -5.53 0.03 -14.66
CA THR A 45 -4.41 -0.87 -14.97
C THR A 45 -3.66 -1.25 -13.70
N ARG A 46 -3.41 -2.54 -13.56
CA ARG A 46 -2.71 -3.11 -12.41
C ARG A 46 -1.75 -4.22 -12.82
N PRO A 47 -0.65 -4.44 -12.10
CA PRO A 47 0.18 -5.61 -12.30
C PRO A 47 -0.57 -6.88 -11.84
N ALA A 48 -0.40 -7.94 -12.61
CA ALA A 48 -0.95 -9.26 -12.35
C ALA A 48 0.15 -10.32 -12.48
N PHE A 49 -0.08 -11.53 -11.94
CA PHE A 49 0.87 -12.65 -12.01
C PHE A 49 2.29 -12.30 -11.56
N GLY A 50 2.42 -11.59 -10.44
CA GLY A 50 3.71 -11.17 -9.91
C GLY A 50 4.39 -10.06 -10.73
N GLY A 51 3.63 -9.20 -11.38
CA GLY A 51 4.14 -8.09 -12.18
C GLY A 51 4.57 -8.44 -13.60
N ARG A 52 4.36 -9.71 -14.02
CA ARG A 52 4.72 -10.16 -15.38
C ARG A 52 3.76 -9.68 -16.45
N ILE A 53 2.54 -9.34 -16.08
CA ILE A 53 1.49 -8.90 -16.99
C ILE A 53 0.83 -7.66 -16.39
N MET A 54 0.55 -6.67 -17.21
CA MET A 54 -0.30 -5.53 -16.86
C MET A 54 -1.71 -5.83 -17.35
N ALA A 55 -2.67 -5.83 -16.42
CA ALA A 55 -4.08 -6.04 -16.72
C ALA A 55 -4.82 -4.71 -16.72
N SER A 56 -5.40 -4.33 -17.85
CA SER A 56 -6.30 -3.19 -17.96
C SER A 56 -7.75 -3.65 -17.82
N ILE A 57 -8.44 -3.12 -16.83
CA ILE A 57 -9.79 -3.52 -16.42
C ILE A 57 -10.74 -2.35 -16.63
N LEU A 58 -11.93 -2.67 -17.14
CA LEU A 58 -12.99 -1.71 -17.42
C LEU A 58 -14.32 -2.19 -16.83
N THR A 59 -14.94 -1.37 -15.99
CA THR A 59 -16.31 -1.59 -15.51
C THR A 59 -17.28 -0.89 -16.45
N ARG A 60 -17.86 -1.64 -17.41
CA ARG A 60 -18.63 -1.06 -18.52
C ARG A 60 -19.98 -0.46 -18.10
N THR A 61 -20.75 -1.19 -17.29
CA THR A 61 -22.15 -0.86 -17.01
C THR A 61 -22.44 -0.47 -15.58
N ALA A 62 -21.78 -1.11 -14.60
CA ALA A 62 -22.03 -0.84 -13.19
C ALA A 62 -21.40 0.50 -12.76
N ARG A 63 -22.06 1.17 -11.83
CA ARG A 63 -21.59 2.43 -11.24
C ARG A 63 -21.73 2.39 -9.72
N PRO A 64 -20.86 3.09 -8.98
CA PRO A 64 -19.66 3.78 -9.46
C PRO A 64 -18.59 2.83 -9.97
N GLN A 65 -17.67 3.31 -10.81
CA GLN A 65 -16.43 2.60 -11.15
C GLN A 65 -15.46 2.75 -9.99
N ILE A 66 -15.02 1.65 -9.37
CA ILE A 66 -14.25 1.72 -8.13
C ILE A 66 -12.84 1.16 -8.34
N ALA A 67 -11.84 1.89 -7.88
CA ALA A 67 -10.46 1.41 -7.84
C ALA A 67 -9.78 1.76 -6.51
N THR A 68 -8.90 0.86 -6.04
CA THR A 68 -7.89 1.26 -5.07
C THR A 68 -6.57 1.54 -5.80
N VAL A 69 -5.87 2.58 -5.38
CA VAL A 69 -4.69 3.13 -6.04
C VAL A 69 -3.47 2.86 -5.19
N ARG A 70 -2.45 2.25 -5.79
CA ARG A 70 -1.20 1.92 -5.08
C ARG A 70 -0.52 3.19 -4.60
N GLN A 71 -0.07 3.17 -3.35
CA GLN A 71 0.66 4.29 -2.75
C GLN A 71 2.00 4.51 -3.45
N GLY A 72 2.40 5.78 -3.58
CA GLY A 72 3.69 6.16 -4.13
C GLY A 72 3.87 6.01 -5.65
N VAL A 73 2.85 5.53 -6.39
CA VAL A 73 2.95 5.34 -7.85
C VAL A 73 2.64 6.61 -8.62
N PHE A 74 1.71 7.41 -8.13
CA PHE A 74 1.35 8.70 -8.74
C PHE A 74 2.13 9.83 -8.07
N GLY A 75 2.83 10.63 -8.89
CA GLY A 75 3.52 11.82 -8.39
C GLY A 75 2.53 12.85 -7.85
N ALA A 76 2.90 13.53 -6.76
CA ALA A 76 2.14 14.69 -6.29
C ALA A 76 2.43 15.87 -7.22
N HIS A 77 1.38 16.42 -7.82
CA HIS A 77 1.48 17.69 -8.54
C HIS A 77 1.02 18.80 -7.59
N PRO A 78 1.93 19.70 -7.16
CA PRO A 78 1.52 20.85 -6.38
C PRO A 78 0.58 21.70 -7.23
N GLN A 79 -0.69 21.75 -6.86
CA GLN A 79 -1.62 22.68 -7.45
C GLN A 79 -1.54 24.02 -6.70
N ALA A 80 -1.76 25.11 -7.42
CA ALA A 80 -1.93 26.40 -6.79
C ALA A 80 -3.06 26.31 -5.74
N ALA A 81 -2.87 26.94 -4.59
CA ALA A 81 -3.90 27.01 -3.55
C ALA A 81 -5.19 27.56 -4.16
N GLY A 82 -6.21 26.73 -4.22
CA GLY A 82 -7.55 27.11 -4.62
C GLY A 82 -8.45 27.14 -3.39
N ASP A 83 -9.49 27.95 -3.43
CA ASP A 83 -10.53 27.94 -2.41
C ASP A 83 -11.24 26.59 -2.44
N CYS A 84 -11.36 25.94 -1.28
CA CYS A 84 -12.00 24.64 -1.10
C CYS A 84 -13.15 24.79 -0.11
N GLU A 85 -14.33 24.37 -0.48
CA GLU A 85 -15.46 24.27 0.44
C GLU A 85 -15.28 23.05 1.35
N ILE A 86 -15.26 23.27 2.66
CA ILE A 86 -15.16 22.21 3.67
C ILE A 86 -16.55 21.90 4.20
N ILE A 87 -17.08 20.72 3.85
CA ILE A 87 -18.38 20.24 4.33
C ILE A 87 -18.15 19.28 5.50
N LEU A 88 -18.58 19.67 6.69
CA LEU A 88 -18.53 18.82 7.89
C LEU A 88 -19.73 17.87 7.90
N CYS A 89 -19.49 16.58 7.69
CA CYS A 89 -20.49 15.54 7.81
C CYS A 89 -20.47 14.94 9.21
N GLN A 90 -21.61 14.97 9.91
CA GLN A 90 -21.78 14.27 11.18
C GLN A 90 -22.16 12.80 10.93
N LEU A 91 -21.42 11.87 11.52
CA LEU A 91 -21.80 10.46 11.49
C LEU A 91 -23.04 10.27 12.37
N PRO A 92 -24.04 9.47 11.92
CA PRO A 92 -25.17 9.08 12.76
C PRO A 92 -24.67 8.47 14.06
N GLY A 93 -25.27 8.86 15.20
CA GLY A 93 -24.83 8.45 16.54
C GLY A 93 -24.79 6.92 16.73
N GLU A 94 -25.63 6.18 16.00
CA GLU A 94 -25.71 4.72 16.01
C GLU A 94 -24.48 4.01 15.40
N LEU A 95 -23.69 4.71 14.57
CA LEU A 95 -22.46 4.14 13.99
C LEU A 95 -21.25 4.27 14.92
N ARG A 96 -21.29 5.19 15.90
CA ARG A 96 -20.16 5.42 16.81
C ARG A 96 -19.78 4.21 17.67
N PRO A 97 -20.70 3.38 18.20
CA PRO A 97 -20.32 2.22 19.01
C PRO A 97 -19.72 1.05 18.21
N ARG A 98 -19.90 1.04 16.88
CA ARG A 98 -19.37 -0.03 16.01
C ARG A 98 -17.95 0.26 15.52
N LEU A 99 -17.53 1.50 15.61
CA LEU A 99 -16.13 1.88 15.43
C LEU A 99 -15.42 1.68 16.77
N GLN A 100 -15.17 0.43 17.15
CA GLN A 100 -14.15 0.16 18.14
C GLN A 100 -12.83 0.62 17.52
N THR A 101 -12.39 1.80 17.90
CA THR A 101 -10.99 2.12 17.86
C THR A 101 -10.35 1.11 18.80
N GLY A 102 -9.83 0.00 18.27
CA GLY A 102 -8.89 -0.78 19.02
C GLY A 102 -7.87 0.21 19.54
N ASP A 103 -7.54 0.11 20.81
CA ASP A 103 -6.38 0.77 21.38
C ASP A 103 -5.13 0.05 20.82
N ASP A 104 -5.09 -0.03 19.52
CA ASP A 104 -3.91 -0.33 18.75
C ASP A 104 -3.08 0.92 19.00
N GLY A 105 -2.23 0.80 20.01
CA GLY A 105 -1.14 1.74 20.16
C GLY A 105 -0.61 1.94 18.75
N ALA A 106 -1.01 3.03 18.14
CA ALA A 106 -0.67 3.32 16.75
C ALA A 106 0.83 3.17 16.69
N ALA A 107 1.26 1.99 16.23
CA ALA A 107 2.64 1.82 15.87
C ALA A 107 2.89 3.02 14.96
N PRO A 108 3.83 3.91 15.31
CA PRO A 108 4.03 5.12 14.52
C PRO A 108 4.03 4.63 13.08
N VAL A 109 3.16 5.21 12.26
CA VAL A 109 3.24 5.02 10.82
C VAL A 109 4.64 5.53 10.53
N LEU A 110 5.60 4.62 10.58
CA LEU A 110 6.94 4.93 10.14
C LEU A 110 6.70 5.50 8.76
N GLU A 111 7.21 6.69 8.51
CA GLU A 111 7.21 7.28 7.16
C GLU A 111 8.06 6.36 6.30
N GLN A 112 7.40 5.29 5.86
CA GLN A 112 8.02 4.09 5.31
C GLN A 112 8.46 4.41 3.90
N GLY A 113 9.73 4.12 3.64
CA GLY A 113 10.25 4.07 2.29
C GLY A 113 10.49 5.43 1.63
N ARG A 114 10.76 6.50 2.40
CA ARG A 114 11.17 7.80 1.83
C ARG A 114 12.69 7.95 1.75
N ARG A 115 13.45 7.08 2.40
CA ARG A 115 14.90 7.14 2.27
C ARG A 115 15.33 6.57 0.93
N PRO A 116 16.30 7.21 0.26
CA PRO A 116 16.78 6.76 -1.04
C PRO A 116 17.41 5.36 -0.98
N VAL A 117 17.88 4.94 0.19
CA VAL A 117 18.50 3.63 0.40
C VAL A 117 17.67 2.79 1.37
N VAL A 118 17.42 1.54 0.99
CA VAL A 118 16.75 0.54 1.83
C VAL A 118 17.64 -0.69 1.98
N VAL A 119 17.84 -1.13 3.22
CA VAL A 119 18.47 -2.41 3.56
C VAL A 119 17.36 -3.40 3.90
N ALA A 120 17.21 -4.46 3.12
CA ALA A 120 16.17 -5.47 3.29
C ALA A 120 16.79 -6.81 3.70
N VAL A 121 16.29 -7.40 4.79
CA VAL A 121 16.77 -8.66 5.33
C VAL A 121 15.70 -9.75 5.25
N GLY A 122 16.07 -10.95 4.84
CA GLY A 122 15.14 -12.07 4.63
C GLY A 122 15.40 -13.28 5.49
N GLY A 123 14.69 -14.37 5.18
CA GLY A 123 14.70 -15.64 5.91
C GLY A 123 16.05 -16.35 5.96
N GLY A 124 17.06 -15.89 5.18
CA GLY A 124 18.45 -16.33 5.28
C GLY A 124 19.09 -15.97 6.61
N LEU A 125 18.61 -14.92 7.30
CA LEU A 125 19.02 -14.58 8.65
C LEU A 125 18.46 -15.63 9.62
N LYS A 126 19.36 -16.38 10.29
CA LYS A 126 18.99 -17.48 11.18
C LYS A 126 18.86 -17.04 12.62
N ASP A 127 19.76 -16.20 13.08
CA ASP A 127 19.80 -15.71 14.45
C ASP A 127 19.33 -14.24 14.52
N LYS A 128 18.51 -13.95 15.52
CA LYS A 128 18.06 -12.57 15.77
C LYS A 128 19.23 -11.66 16.20
N ALA A 129 20.27 -12.21 16.83
CA ALA A 129 21.44 -11.44 17.24
C ALA A 129 22.18 -10.83 16.04
N ASP A 130 22.18 -11.51 14.88
CA ASP A 130 22.81 -11.00 13.66
C ASP A 130 22.09 -9.79 13.08
N LEU A 131 20.85 -9.50 13.51
CA LEU A 131 20.10 -8.32 13.07
C LEU A 131 20.83 -7.03 13.40
N ALA A 132 21.56 -6.98 14.52
CA ALA A 132 22.33 -5.82 14.94
C ALA A 132 23.36 -5.37 13.89
N LEU A 133 23.90 -6.30 13.09
CA LEU A 133 24.80 -5.99 12.00
C LEU A 133 24.10 -5.16 10.90
N PHE A 134 22.88 -5.53 10.57
CA PHE A 134 22.08 -4.84 9.55
C PHE A 134 21.51 -3.51 10.05
N GLU A 135 21.23 -3.41 11.34
CA GLU A 135 20.87 -2.15 11.99
C GLU A 135 22.04 -1.13 11.90
N GLN A 136 23.26 -1.57 12.21
CA GLN A 136 24.45 -0.74 12.07
C GLN A 136 24.72 -0.37 10.60
N LEU A 137 24.53 -1.29 9.66
CA LEU A 137 24.68 -1.03 8.23
C LEU A 137 23.66 0.03 7.77
N ALA A 138 22.39 -0.14 8.12
CA ALA A 138 21.33 0.81 7.80
C ALA A 138 21.62 2.20 8.38
N GLN A 139 22.08 2.28 9.64
CA GLN A 139 22.46 3.53 10.28
C GLN A 139 23.62 4.22 9.55
N LYS A 140 24.67 3.48 9.16
CA LYS A 140 25.82 4.05 8.42
C LYS A 140 25.48 4.56 7.04
N LEU A 141 24.47 3.95 6.39
CA LEU A 141 24.02 4.33 5.06
C LEU A 141 22.86 5.34 5.09
N ASP A 142 22.45 5.77 6.27
CA ASP A 142 21.21 6.54 6.45
C ASP A 142 20.00 5.90 5.73
N ALA A 143 19.91 4.57 5.83
CA ALA A 143 18.94 3.73 5.13
C ALA A 143 17.80 3.29 6.05
N ASP A 144 16.67 2.95 5.46
CA ASP A 144 15.60 2.25 6.16
C ASP A 144 15.92 0.74 6.23
N LEU A 145 15.78 0.15 7.45
CA LEU A 145 15.89 -1.29 7.62
C LEU A 145 14.52 -1.92 7.47
N MET A 146 14.36 -2.76 6.47
CA MET A 146 13.13 -3.46 6.14
C MET A 146 13.36 -4.98 6.12
N CYS A 147 12.28 -5.76 6.02
CA CYS A 147 12.40 -7.21 6.01
C CYS A 147 11.35 -7.93 5.16
N SER A 148 11.61 -9.19 4.88
CA SER A 148 10.60 -10.09 4.33
C SER A 148 9.66 -10.61 5.44
N ARG A 149 8.47 -11.07 5.07
CA ARG A 149 7.43 -11.61 5.95
C ARG A 149 7.95 -12.63 6.97
N VAL A 150 8.89 -13.48 6.58
CA VAL A 150 9.45 -14.55 7.45
C VAL A 150 10.06 -13.98 8.73
N LEU A 151 10.71 -12.81 8.68
CA LEU A 151 11.31 -12.20 9.87
C LEU A 151 10.26 -11.55 10.79
N VAL A 152 9.15 -11.10 10.24
CA VAL A 152 8.01 -10.63 11.02
C VAL A 152 7.36 -11.80 11.76
N GLU A 153 7.10 -12.91 11.07
CA GLU A 153 6.54 -14.13 11.66
C GLU A 153 7.43 -14.74 12.75
N ARG A 154 8.75 -14.57 12.63
CA ARG A 154 9.73 -14.96 13.68
C ARG A 154 9.85 -13.95 14.83
N GLY A 155 9.18 -12.80 14.74
CA GLY A 155 9.26 -11.74 15.76
C GLY A 155 10.61 -11.02 15.79
N PHE A 156 11.35 -10.99 14.67
CA PHE A 156 12.63 -10.27 14.57
C PHE A 156 12.43 -8.79 14.35
N LEU A 157 11.48 -8.44 13.49
CA LEU A 157 11.11 -7.06 13.17
C LEU A 157 9.57 -6.90 13.18
N PRO A 158 9.06 -5.69 13.45
CA PRO A 158 7.62 -5.43 13.45
C PRO A 158 7.04 -5.45 12.02
N GLN A 159 5.74 -5.71 11.93
CA GLN A 159 5.01 -5.78 10.66
C GLN A 159 5.14 -4.52 9.79
N GLY A 160 5.25 -3.35 10.41
CA GLY A 160 5.47 -2.09 9.71
C GLY A 160 6.77 -2.03 8.91
N ARG A 161 7.71 -2.96 9.11
CA ARG A 161 8.94 -3.08 8.33
C ARG A 161 8.91 -4.18 7.28
N GLN A 162 7.75 -4.78 7.06
CA GLN A 162 7.60 -5.83 6.05
C GLN A 162 7.48 -5.23 4.64
N ILE A 163 8.30 -5.74 3.71
CA ILE A 163 8.16 -5.49 2.26
C ILE A 163 7.32 -6.61 1.64
N GLY A 164 6.45 -6.26 0.71
CA GLY A 164 5.75 -7.22 -0.13
C GLY A 164 4.24 -7.03 -0.17
N LEU A 165 3.57 -7.97 -0.81
CA LEU A 165 2.13 -7.93 -1.10
C LEU A 165 1.25 -7.67 0.14
N SER A 166 1.62 -8.23 1.29
CA SER A 166 0.94 -8.04 2.59
C SER A 166 1.66 -7.05 3.52
N GLY A 167 2.64 -6.35 3.02
CA GLY A 167 3.42 -5.32 3.71
C GLY A 167 3.38 -4.00 2.96
N SER A 168 4.49 -3.27 3.04
CA SER A 168 4.64 -1.99 2.35
C SER A 168 5.24 -2.18 0.96
N ALA A 169 4.77 -1.40 0.01
CA ALA A 169 5.49 -1.13 -1.22
C ALA A 169 6.57 -0.09 -0.94
N ILE A 170 7.75 -0.28 -1.49
CA ILE A 170 8.88 0.65 -1.33
C ILE A 170 9.22 1.30 -2.67
N SER A 171 9.73 2.54 -2.60
CA SER A 171 10.25 3.26 -3.76
C SER A 171 11.63 3.82 -3.37
N ALA A 172 12.66 2.98 -3.50
CA ALA A 172 14.03 3.33 -3.16
C ALA A 172 14.89 3.48 -4.42
N GLU A 173 15.87 4.37 -4.38
CA GLU A 173 16.90 4.47 -5.43
C GLU A 173 17.87 3.30 -5.38
N LEU A 174 18.12 2.77 -4.18
CA LEU A 174 18.99 1.61 -3.94
C LEU A 174 18.36 0.68 -2.91
N LEU A 175 18.13 -0.57 -3.31
CA LEU A 175 17.67 -1.66 -2.44
C LEU A 175 18.77 -2.70 -2.27
N LEU A 176 19.29 -2.83 -1.05
CA LEU A 176 20.27 -3.85 -0.68
C LEU A 176 19.56 -5.03 0.00
N CYS A 177 19.55 -6.19 -0.65
CA CYS A 177 18.86 -7.38 -0.19
C CYS A 177 19.83 -8.43 0.39
N PHE A 178 19.57 -8.90 1.62
CA PHE A 178 20.36 -9.90 2.31
C PHE A 178 19.50 -11.09 2.74
N GLY A 179 19.87 -12.27 2.29
CA GLY A 179 19.16 -13.51 2.65
C GLY A 179 17.70 -13.55 2.18
N ILE A 180 17.38 -12.87 1.08
CA ILE A 180 16.05 -12.79 0.46
C ILE A 180 16.03 -13.70 -0.76
N SER A 181 15.02 -14.58 -0.84
CA SER A 181 14.86 -15.53 -1.95
C SER A 181 14.21 -14.93 -3.21
N GLY A 182 13.69 -13.70 -3.14
CA GLY A 182 13.00 -13.08 -4.27
C GLY A 182 11.65 -13.73 -4.61
N SER A 183 10.88 -14.10 -3.59
CA SER A 183 9.53 -14.60 -3.80
C SER A 183 8.65 -13.55 -4.49
N VAL A 184 7.63 -14.01 -5.24
CA VAL A 184 6.69 -13.12 -5.93
C VAL A 184 6.02 -12.14 -4.97
N GLN A 185 5.73 -12.59 -3.74
CA GLN A 185 5.11 -11.75 -2.71
C GLN A 185 6.04 -10.62 -2.25
N PHE A 186 7.35 -10.88 -2.16
CA PHE A 186 8.34 -9.85 -1.82
C PHE A 186 8.53 -8.86 -2.97
N LEU A 187 8.64 -9.37 -4.20
CA LEU A 187 8.87 -8.54 -5.39
C LEU A 187 7.67 -7.67 -5.78
N SER A 188 6.51 -7.90 -5.17
CA SER A 188 5.30 -7.08 -5.37
C SER A 188 5.23 -5.83 -4.48
N GLY A 189 6.23 -5.65 -3.60
CA GLY A 189 6.33 -4.54 -2.66
C GLY A 189 7.29 -3.44 -3.06
#